data_e94e713ca518262fb69d4d79ee11edd9
#
_entry.id   e94e713ca518262fb69d4d79ee11edd9
#
_cell.length_a   1.000
_cell.length_b   1.000
_cell.length_c   1.000
_cell.angle_alpha   90.00
_cell.angle_beta   90.00
_cell.angle_gamma   90.00
#
_symmetry.space_group_name_H-M   'P 1'
#
loop_
_entity.id
_entity.type
_entity.pdbx_description
1 polymer ?
#
loop_
_entity_poly.entity_id
_entity_poly.type
_entity_poly.pdbx_seq_one_letter_code
_entity_poly.pdbx_strand_id
1 'polypeptide(L)'
;MADPTSNGTPSFSEPALRLKLGLAEMLKGGVIMDVMNVEQARIAEEAGAISVMALERVPAMIRAEGGVARMANPKLIREIMAAVTIPVMAKARIGHFAEAQILQHLGVDFIDESEVLTPADETYHIDKHAFTTPFVCGARNLGEALRRIAEGAAMIRTKGEPGTGDVVHAVQHMRQIVREIKALTVLDDQELYNAAKVHGAPYELVRMVAKSGSLPVPNFSAGGIATPADAALMMQLGAESIFVGSGIFMKERATPLDVALWSKDDAAVGLCTAKDVGTPRNPDERAEAVSRAKAIVIATTHFNDAKIVADAAETVTGSMKGLAAAAIEEKDLMQTRGW
;
A
#
# COMPACT_ATOMS: atom_id res chain seq x y z
N MET A 1 -31.03 -8.94 -12.55
CA MET A 1 -31.32 -9.89 -11.44
C MET A 1 -30.31 -11.00 -11.60
N ALA A 2 -29.37 -11.13 -10.66
CA ALA A 2 -28.39 -12.21 -10.68
C ALA A 2 -29.07 -13.51 -10.23
N ASP A 3 -28.68 -14.62 -10.83
CA ASP A 3 -29.19 -15.97 -10.52
C ASP A 3 -28.78 -16.36 -9.09
N PRO A 4 -29.70 -16.66 -8.17
CA PRO A 4 -29.38 -16.98 -6.78
C PRO A 4 -28.82 -18.39 -6.55
N THR A 5 -28.46 -19.14 -7.60
CA THR A 5 -28.03 -20.54 -7.49
C THR A 5 -26.52 -20.78 -7.66
N SER A 6 -25.68 -19.74 -7.84
CA SER A 6 -24.24 -19.93 -7.90
C SER A 6 -23.62 -19.86 -6.50
N ASN A 7 -23.71 -20.95 -5.73
CA ASN A 7 -22.80 -21.24 -4.62
C ASN A 7 -21.41 -21.58 -5.18
N GLY A 8 -20.79 -20.66 -5.91
CA GLY A 8 -19.50 -20.88 -6.55
C GLY A 8 -18.44 -20.01 -5.90
N THR A 9 -17.37 -20.64 -5.43
CA THR A 9 -16.05 -20.01 -5.28
C THR A 9 -15.82 -19.10 -6.47
N PRO A 10 -15.32 -17.85 -6.27
CA PRO A 10 -15.09 -16.93 -7.39
C PRO A 10 -14.26 -17.62 -8.45
N SER A 11 -14.83 -17.83 -9.63
CA SER A 11 -14.08 -18.40 -10.73
C SER A 11 -13.14 -17.32 -11.25
N PHE A 12 -11.81 -17.49 -11.03
CA PHE A 12 -10.79 -16.62 -11.65
C PHE A 12 -10.88 -16.60 -13.18
N SER A 13 -11.80 -17.34 -13.76
CA SER A 13 -12.10 -17.37 -15.19
C SER A 13 -13.11 -16.31 -15.64
N GLU A 14 -13.79 -15.61 -14.73
CA GLU A 14 -14.76 -14.57 -15.11
C GLU A 14 -14.06 -13.39 -15.79
N PRO A 15 -14.57 -12.88 -16.93
CA PRO A 15 -13.92 -11.82 -17.69
C PRO A 15 -13.65 -10.56 -16.87
N ALA A 16 -14.57 -10.17 -15.99
CA ALA A 16 -14.41 -9.00 -15.12
C ALA A 16 -13.27 -9.16 -14.12
N LEU A 17 -13.11 -10.34 -13.51
CA LEU A 17 -12.02 -10.62 -12.59
C LEU A 17 -10.68 -10.68 -13.33
N ARG A 18 -10.64 -11.29 -14.52
CA ARG A 18 -9.44 -11.31 -15.36
C ARG A 18 -8.95 -9.91 -15.73
N LEU A 19 -9.86 -8.98 -16.01
CA LEU A 19 -9.50 -7.59 -16.28
C LEU A 19 -8.87 -6.93 -15.05
N LYS A 20 -9.48 -7.08 -13.86
CA LYS A 20 -8.95 -6.55 -12.60
C LYS A 20 -7.56 -7.08 -12.29
N LEU A 21 -7.34 -8.38 -12.50
CA LEU A 21 -6.03 -9.03 -12.31
C LEU A 21 -5.02 -8.52 -13.34
N GLY A 22 -5.41 -8.37 -14.60
CA GLY A 22 -4.54 -7.82 -15.65
C GLY A 22 -4.06 -6.41 -15.35
N LEU A 23 -4.94 -5.55 -14.82
CA LEU A 23 -4.57 -4.20 -14.37
C LEU A 23 -3.55 -4.25 -13.21
N ALA A 24 -3.74 -5.14 -12.24
CA ALA A 24 -2.80 -5.31 -11.13
C ALA A 24 -1.43 -5.86 -11.59
N GLU A 25 -1.42 -6.84 -12.51
CA GLU A 25 -0.20 -7.40 -13.10
C GLU A 25 0.65 -6.34 -13.83
N MET A 26 0.02 -5.35 -14.47
CA MET A 26 0.74 -4.26 -15.14
C MET A 26 1.56 -3.37 -14.20
N LEU A 27 1.30 -3.43 -12.90
CA LEU A 27 1.99 -2.62 -11.89
C LEU A 27 3.20 -3.35 -11.27
N LYS A 28 3.55 -4.56 -11.74
CA LYS A 28 4.73 -5.28 -11.25
C LYS A 28 6.03 -4.60 -11.65
N GLY A 29 7.02 -4.65 -10.77
CA GLY A 29 8.36 -4.13 -10.99
C GLY A 29 8.53 -2.64 -10.80
N GLY A 30 7.48 -1.92 -10.40
CA GLY A 30 7.53 -0.47 -10.23
C GLY A 30 7.29 0.02 -8.80
N VAL A 31 7.03 1.31 -8.69
CA VAL A 31 6.78 1.99 -7.41
C VAL A 31 5.43 2.71 -7.45
N ILE A 32 4.62 2.49 -6.43
CA ILE A 32 3.39 3.25 -6.17
C ILE A 32 3.70 4.26 -5.08
N MET A 33 3.45 5.55 -5.33
CA MET A 33 3.81 6.62 -4.41
C MET A 33 2.58 7.27 -3.78
N ASP A 34 2.56 7.37 -2.45
CA ASP A 34 1.54 8.13 -1.73
C ASP A 34 1.74 9.62 -1.98
N VAL A 35 0.67 10.33 -2.35
CA VAL A 35 0.68 11.76 -2.67
C VAL A 35 -0.50 12.47 -2.03
N MET A 36 -0.27 13.71 -1.56
CA MET A 36 -1.28 14.52 -0.88
C MET A 36 -1.77 15.72 -1.71
N ASN A 37 -1.14 15.99 -2.83
CA ASN A 37 -1.49 17.11 -3.70
C ASN A 37 -0.96 16.90 -5.13
N VAL A 38 -1.34 17.81 -6.02
CA VAL A 38 -0.97 17.80 -7.45
C VAL A 38 0.54 17.85 -7.67
N GLU A 39 1.27 18.64 -6.90
CA GLU A 39 2.72 18.78 -7.09
C GLU A 39 3.46 17.50 -6.75
N GLN A 40 3.09 16.85 -5.62
CA GLN A 40 3.64 15.55 -5.26
C GLN A 40 3.32 14.48 -6.31
N ALA A 41 2.10 14.51 -6.88
CA ALA A 41 1.71 13.57 -7.93
C ALA A 41 2.56 13.75 -9.20
N ARG A 42 2.82 15.00 -9.61
CA ARG A 42 3.71 15.30 -10.75
C ARG A 42 5.15 14.89 -10.49
N ILE A 43 5.66 15.11 -9.27
CA ILE A 43 7.00 14.65 -8.86
C ILE A 43 7.08 13.12 -8.95
N ALA A 44 6.06 12.42 -8.46
CA ALA A 44 6.01 10.95 -8.52
C ALA A 44 6.05 10.44 -9.96
N GLU A 45 5.23 11.01 -10.85
CA GLU A 45 5.19 10.65 -12.27
C GLU A 45 6.53 10.99 -12.96
N GLU A 46 7.10 12.17 -12.74
CA GLU A 46 8.42 12.58 -13.27
C GLU A 46 9.55 11.64 -12.80
N ALA A 47 9.44 11.12 -11.58
CA ALA A 47 10.41 10.18 -11.02
C ALA A 47 10.28 8.77 -11.59
N GLY A 48 9.21 8.46 -12.33
CA GLY A 48 8.96 7.15 -12.90
C GLY A 48 8.10 6.23 -12.03
N ALA A 49 7.28 6.79 -11.14
CA ALA A 49 6.24 6.01 -10.47
C ALA A 49 5.28 5.42 -11.50
N ILE A 50 4.83 4.19 -11.26
CA ILE A 50 3.87 3.50 -12.13
C ILE A 50 2.43 3.80 -11.75
N SER A 51 2.21 4.32 -10.56
CA SER A 51 0.90 4.74 -10.04
C SER A 51 1.12 5.66 -8.84
N VAL A 52 0.10 6.45 -8.51
CA VAL A 52 0.04 7.23 -7.26
C VAL A 52 -1.14 6.83 -6.41
N MET A 53 -0.98 6.96 -5.09
CA MET A 53 -2.03 6.75 -4.10
C MET A 53 -2.44 8.11 -3.52
N ALA A 54 -3.64 8.57 -3.85
CA ALA A 54 -4.17 9.84 -3.37
C ALA A 54 -4.59 9.75 -1.90
N LEU A 55 -3.98 10.58 -1.05
CA LEU A 55 -4.21 10.66 0.38
C LEU A 55 -4.46 12.10 0.81
N GLU A 56 -5.21 12.30 1.88
CA GLU A 56 -5.31 13.61 2.55
C GLU A 56 -4.15 13.82 3.53
N ARG A 57 -3.71 12.73 4.19
CA ARG A 57 -2.58 12.70 5.13
C ARG A 57 -1.77 11.43 4.91
N VAL A 58 -0.45 11.56 4.83
CA VAL A 58 0.43 10.36 4.81
C VAL A 58 0.43 9.68 6.18
N PRO A 59 0.75 8.38 6.24
CA PRO A 59 0.68 7.61 7.49
C PRO A 59 1.44 8.23 8.67
N ALA A 60 2.60 8.85 8.45
CA ALA A 60 3.34 9.53 9.51
C ALA A 60 2.56 10.70 10.14
N MET A 61 1.80 11.46 9.34
CA MET A 61 0.93 12.52 9.83
C MET A 61 -0.26 11.96 10.62
N ILE A 62 -0.88 10.87 10.13
CA ILE A 62 -1.98 10.22 10.83
C ILE A 62 -1.54 9.79 12.23
N ARG A 63 -0.30 9.27 12.37
CA ARG A 63 0.26 8.91 13.68
C ARG A 63 0.48 10.11 14.58
N ALA A 64 1.02 11.20 14.03
CA ALA A 64 1.38 12.39 14.81
C ALA A 64 0.15 13.18 15.27
N GLU A 65 -0.85 13.32 14.40
CA GLU A 65 -2.06 14.10 14.67
C GLU A 65 -3.13 13.30 15.43
N GLY A 66 -3.13 11.98 15.27
CA GLY A 66 -4.18 11.10 15.80
C GLY A 66 -5.56 11.33 15.17
N GLY A 67 -6.60 10.99 15.91
CA GLY A 67 -7.99 11.16 15.49
C GLY A 67 -8.44 10.14 14.43
N VAL A 68 -9.56 10.43 13.77
CA VAL A 68 -10.15 9.54 12.77
C VAL A 68 -9.63 9.88 11.39
N ALA A 69 -8.86 8.98 10.80
CA ALA A 69 -8.39 9.06 9.41
C ALA A 69 -9.46 8.49 8.47
N ARG A 70 -9.86 9.26 7.46
CA ARG A 70 -10.92 8.95 6.50
C ARG A 70 -10.40 8.96 5.06
N MET A 71 -11.25 8.57 4.13
CA MET A 71 -11.05 8.75 2.69
C MET A 71 -10.68 10.21 2.37
N ALA A 72 -9.76 10.42 1.43
CA ALA A 72 -9.39 11.75 0.95
C ALA A 72 -10.58 12.47 0.30
N ASN A 73 -10.56 13.80 0.36
CA ASN A 73 -11.63 14.61 -0.23
C ASN A 73 -11.76 14.32 -1.75
N PRO A 74 -12.98 14.06 -2.26
CA PRO A 74 -13.22 13.81 -3.69
C PRO A 74 -12.67 14.89 -4.63
N LYS A 75 -12.67 16.15 -4.22
CA LYS A 75 -12.09 17.25 -5.00
C LYS A 75 -10.58 17.06 -5.19
N LEU A 76 -9.87 16.74 -4.10
CA LEU A 76 -8.43 16.48 -4.14
C LEU A 76 -8.11 15.28 -5.06
N ILE A 77 -8.88 14.20 -4.96
CA ILE A 77 -8.69 13.01 -5.81
C ILE A 77 -8.85 13.39 -7.29
N ARG A 78 -9.88 14.14 -7.65
CA ARG A 78 -10.07 14.63 -9.03
C ARG A 78 -8.96 15.54 -9.52
N GLU A 79 -8.44 16.43 -8.65
CA GLU A 79 -7.32 17.30 -8.98
C GLU A 79 -6.04 16.50 -9.28
N ILE A 80 -5.78 15.45 -8.49
CA ILE A 80 -4.65 14.54 -8.73
C ILE A 80 -4.86 13.75 -10.03
N MET A 81 -6.04 13.16 -10.24
CA MET A 81 -6.36 12.42 -11.45
C MET A 81 -6.22 13.28 -12.73
N ALA A 82 -6.56 14.56 -12.66
CA ALA A 82 -6.40 15.48 -13.78
C ALA A 82 -4.95 15.91 -14.02
N ALA A 83 -4.04 15.70 -13.08
CA ALA A 83 -2.68 16.20 -13.10
C ALA A 83 -1.64 15.22 -13.61
N VAL A 84 -1.95 13.93 -13.62
CA VAL A 84 -1.05 12.83 -14.01
C VAL A 84 -1.69 11.93 -15.07
N THR A 85 -0.85 11.18 -15.78
CA THR A 85 -1.30 10.21 -16.80
C THR A 85 -1.21 8.76 -16.32
N ILE A 86 -0.50 8.54 -15.21
CA ILE A 86 -0.39 7.22 -14.57
C ILE A 86 -1.63 6.92 -13.71
N PRO A 87 -1.93 5.63 -13.45
CA PRO A 87 -3.07 5.22 -12.63
C PRO A 87 -3.12 5.90 -11.26
N VAL A 88 -4.31 6.24 -10.80
CA VAL A 88 -4.55 6.85 -9.50
C VAL A 88 -5.33 5.89 -8.60
N MET A 89 -4.77 5.57 -7.47
CA MET A 89 -5.41 4.79 -6.40
C MET A 89 -5.93 5.73 -5.31
N ALA A 90 -6.93 5.30 -4.55
CA ALA A 90 -7.36 5.99 -3.34
C ALA A 90 -7.77 5.00 -2.26
N LYS A 91 -7.70 5.43 -0.98
CA LYS A 91 -7.98 4.57 0.18
C LYS A 91 -9.43 4.72 0.66
N ALA A 92 -10.07 3.58 0.92
CA ALA A 92 -11.30 3.46 1.70
C ALA A 92 -11.00 2.85 3.07
N ARG A 93 -11.78 3.20 4.08
CA ARG A 93 -11.71 2.57 5.40
C ARG A 93 -12.18 1.12 5.32
N ILE A 94 -11.60 0.26 6.13
CA ILE A 94 -12.03 -1.15 6.25
C ILE A 94 -13.53 -1.19 6.56
N GLY A 95 -14.30 -1.96 5.78
CA GLY A 95 -15.75 -2.14 5.91
C GLY A 95 -16.60 -0.97 5.40
N HIS A 96 -15.99 0.13 4.97
CA HIS A 96 -16.76 1.31 4.55
C HIS A 96 -17.12 1.27 3.06
N PHE A 97 -18.07 0.42 2.69
CA PHE A 97 -18.50 0.23 1.30
C PHE A 97 -19.01 1.53 0.63
N ALA A 98 -19.57 2.48 1.38
CA ALA A 98 -20.03 3.75 0.82
C ALA A 98 -18.84 4.64 0.37
N GLU A 99 -17.69 4.64 1.08
CA GLU A 99 -16.47 5.30 0.59
C GLU A 99 -15.99 4.63 -0.71
N ALA A 100 -16.00 3.31 -0.78
CA ALA A 100 -15.63 2.58 -1.99
C ALA A 100 -16.57 2.89 -3.17
N GLN A 101 -17.88 3.03 -2.94
CA GLN A 101 -18.84 3.45 -3.96
C GLN A 101 -18.54 4.86 -4.50
N ILE A 102 -18.18 5.79 -3.60
CA ILE A 102 -17.76 7.15 -4.00
C ILE A 102 -16.49 7.07 -4.86
N LEU A 103 -15.47 6.31 -4.43
CA LEU A 103 -14.21 6.17 -5.17
C LEU A 103 -14.42 5.54 -6.55
N GLN A 104 -15.24 4.49 -6.65
CA GLN A 104 -15.61 3.92 -7.94
C GLN A 104 -16.34 4.92 -8.83
N HIS A 105 -17.27 5.71 -8.28
CA HIS A 105 -17.97 6.78 -9.03
C HIS A 105 -17.01 7.88 -9.52
N LEU A 106 -15.97 8.20 -8.75
CA LEU A 106 -14.91 9.14 -9.16
C LEU A 106 -14.07 8.61 -10.33
N GLY A 107 -14.06 7.29 -10.53
CA GLY A 107 -13.30 6.63 -11.58
C GLY A 107 -11.84 6.39 -11.22
N VAL A 108 -11.52 6.21 -9.94
CA VAL A 108 -10.15 5.80 -9.55
C VAL A 108 -9.83 4.43 -10.14
N ASP A 109 -8.56 4.20 -10.47
CA ASP A 109 -8.12 2.96 -11.10
C ASP A 109 -8.07 1.78 -10.12
N PHE A 110 -7.78 2.03 -8.82
CA PHE A 110 -7.80 1.05 -7.75
C PHE A 110 -8.32 1.65 -6.45
N ILE A 111 -8.95 0.82 -5.62
CA ILE A 111 -9.36 1.16 -4.26
C ILE A 111 -8.52 0.34 -3.27
N ASP A 112 -7.80 1.00 -2.37
CA ASP A 112 -7.09 0.33 -1.27
C ASP A 112 -8.00 0.34 -0.03
N GLU A 113 -8.58 -0.82 0.31
CA GLU A 113 -9.27 -1.02 1.59
C GLU A 113 -8.19 -1.16 2.67
N SER A 114 -7.97 -0.07 3.41
CA SER A 114 -6.71 0.14 4.10
C SER A 114 -6.84 0.25 5.62
N GLU A 115 -5.99 -0.51 6.32
CA GLU A 115 -5.75 -0.41 7.76
C GLU A 115 -5.08 0.90 8.19
N VAL A 116 -4.50 1.65 7.26
CA VAL A 116 -3.92 2.98 7.52
C VAL A 116 -4.99 3.97 7.97
N LEU A 117 -6.17 3.90 7.37
CA LEU A 117 -7.33 4.67 7.79
C LEU A 117 -7.98 4.02 9.03
N THR A 118 -8.75 4.80 9.75
CA THR A 118 -9.50 4.29 10.91
C THR A 118 -10.59 3.34 10.42
N PRO A 119 -10.63 2.07 10.83
CA PRO A 119 -11.67 1.14 10.41
C PRO A 119 -13.08 1.68 10.67
N ALA A 120 -14.00 1.43 9.77
CA ALA A 120 -15.42 1.72 9.96
C ALA A 120 -16.19 0.49 10.46
N ASP A 121 -15.61 -0.70 10.23
CA ASP A 121 -16.14 -1.96 10.72
C ASP A 121 -14.97 -2.81 11.26
N GLU A 122 -15.14 -3.38 12.44
CA GLU A 122 -14.12 -4.23 13.07
C GLU A 122 -14.27 -5.71 12.69
N THR A 123 -15.41 -6.08 12.09
CA THR A 123 -15.76 -7.47 11.78
C THR A 123 -15.73 -7.74 10.29
N TYR A 124 -16.31 -6.84 9.47
CA TYR A 124 -16.52 -7.08 8.05
C TYR A 124 -15.62 -6.20 7.19
N HIS A 125 -15.02 -6.85 6.17
CA HIS A 125 -14.43 -6.17 5.04
C HIS A 125 -15.48 -5.93 3.94
N ILE A 126 -15.17 -5.02 3.01
CA ILE A 126 -16.02 -4.74 1.86
C ILE A 126 -16.13 -5.99 0.97
N ASP A 127 -17.33 -6.33 0.52
CA ASP A 127 -17.53 -7.31 -0.56
C ASP A 127 -17.08 -6.68 -1.89
N LYS A 128 -15.90 -7.06 -2.34
CA LYS A 128 -15.23 -6.49 -3.53
C LYS A 128 -15.77 -7.05 -4.84
N HIS A 129 -16.57 -8.13 -4.77
CA HIS A 129 -17.25 -8.69 -5.94
C HIS A 129 -18.36 -7.76 -6.45
N ALA A 130 -18.93 -6.93 -5.56
CA ALA A 130 -19.95 -5.94 -5.90
C ALA A 130 -19.41 -4.74 -6.72
N PHE A 131 -18.08 -4.63 -6.90
CA PHE A 131 -17.43 -3.49 -7.55
C PHE A 131 -16.76 -3.88 -8.87
N THR A 132 -16.70 -2.93 -9.80
CA THR A 132 -15.93 -3.08 -11.05
C THR A 132 -14.48 -2.63 -10.89
N THR A 133 -14.22 -1.65 -10.01
CA THR A 133 -12.88 -1.19 -9.69
C THR A 133 -12.11 -2.27 -8.90
N PRO A 134 -10.86 -2.59 -9.27
CA PRO A 134 -10.02 -3.54 -8.53
C PRO A 134 -9.64 -3.01 -7.15
N PHE A 135 -9.55 -3.95 -6.18
CA PHE A 135 -9.17 -3.63 -4.81
C PHE A 135 -7.76 -4.11 -4.47
N VAL A 136 -7.08 -3.30 -3.65
CA VAL A 136 -5.84 -3.61 -2.96
C VAL A 136 -6.15 -3.83 -1.48
N CYS A 137 -5.53 -4.83 -0.84
CA CYS A 137 -5.68 -5.07 0.58
C CYS A 137 -4.35 -5.44 1.24
N GLY A 138 -4.19 -5.04 2.50
CA GLY A 138 -3.04 -5.42 3.32
C GLY A 138 -3.18 -6.82 3.91
N ALA A 139 -2.04 -7.53 4.05
CA ALA A 139 -1.96 -8.81 4.75
C ALA A 139 -0.64 -8.94 5.52
N ARG A 140 -0.69 -9.65 6.66
CA ARG A 140 0.49 -9.99 7.48
C ARG A 140 0.97 -11.43 7.28
N ASN A 141 0.09 -12.29 6.78
CA ASN A 141 0.31 -13.71 6.59
C ASN A 141 -0.56 -14.24 5.45
N LEU A 142 -0.35 -15.49 5.07
CA LEU A 142 -1.08 -16.14 3.98
C LEU A 142 -2.58 -16.23 4.26
N GLY A 143 -2.99 -16.51 5.49
CA GLY A 143 -4.41 -16.61 5.85
C GLY A 143 -5.16 -15.31 5.61
N GLU A 144 -4.60 -14.15 6.05
CA GLU A 144 -5.17 -12.83 5.74
C GLU A 144 -5.22 -12.59 4.23
N ALA A 145 -4.12 -12.86 3.51
CA ALA A 145 -4.06 -12.67 2.06
C ALA A 145 -5.17 -13.45 1.35
N LEU A 146 -5.34 -14.73 1.68
CA LEU A 146 -6.34 -15.58 1.05
C LEU A 146 -7.77 -15.17 1.39
N ARG A 147 -8.03 -14.68 2.61
CA ARG A 147 -9.37 -14.13 2.95
C ARG A 147 -9.67 -12.87 2.12
N ARG A 148 -8.73 -11.93 1.97
CA ARG A 148 -8.91 -10.74 1.12
C ARG A 148 -9.12 -11.10 -0.34
N ILE A 149 -8.39 -12.10 -0.84
CA ILE A 149 -8.56 -12.63 -2.20
C ILE A 149 -9.94 -13.28 -2.36
N ALA A 150 -10.39 -14.04 -1.38
CA ALA A 150 -11.74 -14.63 -1.37
C ALA A 150 -12.85 -13.56 -1.43
N GLU A 151 -12.64 -12.42 -0.82
CA GLU A 151 -13.53 -11.27 -0.87
C GLU A 151 -13.43 -10.47 -2.18
N GLY A 152 -12.54 -10.85 -3.10
CA GLY A 152 -12.40 -10.24 -4.43
C GLY A 152 -11.25 -9.22 -4.54
N ALA A 153 -10.27 -9.19 -3.64
CA ALA A 153 -9.07 -8.38 -3.81
C ALA A 153 -8.28 -8.83 -5.04
N ALA A 154 -7.86 -7.86 -5.87
CA ALA A 154 -7.08 -8.08 -7.08
C ALA A 154 -5.57 -7.91 -6.85
N MET A 155 -5.18 -7.41 -5.68
CA MET A 155 -3.80 -7.20 -5.27
C MET A 155 -3.68 -7.31 -3.76
N ILE A 156 -2.60 -7.94 -3.31
CA ILE A 156 -2.21 -7.95 -1.89
C ILE A 156 -0.96 -7.09 -1.72
N ARG A 157 -0.84 -6.46 -0.56
CA ARG A 157 0.38 -5.83 -0.09
C ARG A 157 0.67 -6.23 1.35
N THR A 158 1.94 -6.17 1.76
CA THR A 158 2.23 -6.26 3.20
C THR A 158 1.58 -5.09 3.93
N LYS A 159 1.10 -5.31 5.16
CA LYS A 159 0.69 -4.20 6.01
C LYS A 159 1.90 -3.38 6.45
N GLY A 160 2.97 -4.04 6.88
CA GLY A 160 4.13 -3.36 7.46
C GLY A 160 3.72 -2.51 8.66
N GLU A 161 4.46 -1.43 8.93
CA GLU A 161 4.05 -0.40 9.88
C GLU A 161 4.18 0.98 9.22
N PRO A 162 3.13 1.44 8.52
CA PRO A 162 3.17 2.64 7.69
C PRO A 162 3.52 3.90 8.48
N GLY A 163 4.31 4.80 7.86
CA GLY A 163 4.70 6.08 8.44
C GLY A 163 5.86 6.01 9.44
N THR A 164 6.44 4.82 9.68
CA THR A 164 7.57 4.66 10.60
C THR A 164 8.92 4.89 9.95
N GLY A 165 9.07 4.60 8.66
CA GLY A 165 10.39 4.53 8.02
C GLY A 165 11.21 3.31 8.49
N ASP A 166 10.58 2.33 9.14
CA ASP A 166 11.16 1.08 9.62
C ASP A 166 10.48 -0.10 8.93
N VAL A 167 11.24 -0.84 8.14
CA VAL A 167 10.74 -1.95 7.30
C VAL A 167 10.56 -3.27 8.05
N VAL A 168 10.91 -3.34 9.33
CA VAL A 168 10.97 -4.60 10.10
C VAL A 168 9.67 -5.41 9.97
N HIS A 169 8.50 -4.79 10.11
CA HIS A 169 7.23 -5.48 9.99
C HIS A 169 6.88 -5.86 8.54
N ALA A 170 7.23 -5.03 7.56
CA ALA A 170 7.05 -5.39 6.15
C ALA A 170 7.91 -6.62 5.77
N VAL A 171 9.16 -6.66 6.25
CA VAL A 171 10.06 -7.83 6.11
C VAL A 171 9.46 -9.08 6.77
N GLN A 172 8.95 -8.95 8.00
CA GLN A 172 8.31 -10.06 8.70
C GLN A 172 7.11 -10.61 7.92
N HIS A 173 6.22 -9.74 7.46
CA HIS A 173 5.02 -10.13 6.71
C HIS A 173 5.37 -10.78 5.38
N MET A 174 6.30 -10.20 4.61
CA MET A 174 6.72 -10.78 3.33
C MET A 174 7.35 -12.16 3.54
N ARG A 175 8.28 -12.30 4.49
CA ARG A 175 8.88 -13.59 4.83
C ARG A 175 7.86 -14.60 5.33
N GLN A 176 6.86 -14.16 6.11
CA GLN A 176 5.79 -15.03 6.61
C GLN A 176 4.96 -15.57 5.44
N ILE A 177 4.47 -14.70 4.55
CA ILE A 177 3.67 -15.10 3.39
C ILE A 177 4.47 -16.05 2.49
N VAL A 178 5.71 -15.71 2.12
CA VAL A 178 6.56 -16.55 1.26
C VAL A 178 6.85 -17.91 1.91
N ARG A 179 7.12 -17.96 3.21
CA ARG A 179 7.37 -19.20 3.95
C ARG A 179 6.12 -20.09 3.98
N GLU A 180 4.95 -19.51 4.24
CA GLU A 180 3.68 -20.25 4.30
C GLU A 180 3.27 -20.78 2.92
N ILE A 181 3.47 -20.00 1.85
CA ILE A 181 3.30 -20.49 0.47
C ILE A 181 4.20 -21.69 0.21
N LYS A 182 5.50 -21.59 0.53
CA LYS A 182 6.43 -22.72 0.36
C LYS A 182 6.02 -23.95 1.15
N ALA A 183 5.52 -23.77 2.38
CA ALA A 183 5.07 -24.88 3.20
C ALA A 183 3.89 -25.63 2.55
N LEU A 184 2.97 -24.91 1.89
CA LEU A 184 1.85 -25.56 1.20
C LEU A 184 2.28 -26.44 0.03
N THR A 185 3.36 -26.10 -0.67
CA THR A 185 3.76 -26.81 -1.91
C THR A 185 4.24 -28.25 -1.69
N VAL A 186 4.48 -28.64 -0.46
CA VAL A 186 4.96 -30.00 -0.11
C VAL A 186 3.89 -30.83 0.61
N LEU A 187 2.69 -30.27 0.83
CA LEU A 187 1.57 -30.96 1.51
C LEU A 187 0.75 -31.81 0.53
N ASP A 188 0.26 -32.94 1.01
CA ASP A 188 -0.71 -33.73 0.26
C ASP A 188 -2.14 -33.18 0.40
N ASP A 189 -3.09 -33.73 -0.38
CA ASP A 189 -4.47 -33.25 -0.41
C ASP A 189 -5.16 -33.33 0.97
N GLN A 190 -4.84 -34.33 1.81
CA GLN A 190 -5.40 -34.45 3.14
C GLN A 190 -4.84 -33.39 4.09
N GLU A 191 -3.54 -33.13 4.02
CA GLU A 191 -2.88 -32.10 4.80
C GLU A 191 -3.36 -30.69 4.43
N LEU A 192 -3.68 -30.45 3.14
CA LEU A 192 -4.23 -29.18 2.67
C LEU A 192 -5.58 -28.82 3.29
N TYR A 193 -6.45 -29.80 3.64
CA TYR A 193 -7.66 -29.52 4.40
C TYR A 193 -7.36 -28.95 5.78
N ASN A 194 -6.34 -29.50 6.46
CA ASN A 194 -5.91 -28.98 7.74
C ASN A 194 -5.25 -27.61 7.62
N ALA A 195 -4.43 -27.40 6.59
CA ALA A 195 -3.80 -26.10 6.29
C ALA A 195 -4.87 -25.01 6.05
N ALA A 196 -5.92 -25.30 5.28
CA ALA A 196 -7.04 -24.39 5.05
C ALA A 196 -7.73 -23.98 6.37
N LYS A 197 -7.92 -24.95 7.27
CA LYS A 197 -8.48 -24.69 8.60
C LYS A 197 -7.55 -23.81 9.46
N VAL A 198 -6.25 -24.09 9.46
CA VAL A 198 -5.25 -23.32 10.23
C VAL A 198 -5.15 -21.89 9.72
N HIS A 199 -5.12 -21.71 8.40
CA HIS A 199 -5.09 -20.37 7.78
C HIS A 199 -6.43 -19.63 7.85
N GLY A 200 -7.54 -20.31 8.20
CA GLY A 200 -8.88 -19.75 8.16
C GLY A 200 -9.24 -19.23 6.76
N ALA A 201 -8.87 -19.98 5.72
CA ALA A 201 -9.00 -19.59 4.33
C ALA A 201 -9.76 -20.66 3.51
N PRO A 202 -10.41 -20.28 2.39
CA PRO A 202 -11.10 -21.24 1.52
C PRO A 202 -10.14 -22.31 1.00
N TYR A 203 -10.55 -23.58 1.11
CA TYR A 203 -9.75 -24.72 0.68
C TYR A 203 -9.25 -24.60 -0.77
N GLU A 204 -10.14 -24.18 -1.69
CA GLU A 204 -9.80 -24.07 -3.10
C GLU A 204 -8.66 -23.04 -3.36
N LEU A 205 -8.60 -21.95 -2.60
CA LEU A 205 -7.51 -21.00 -2.68
C LEU A 205 -6.22 -21.57 -2.11
N VAL A 206 -6.28 -22.28 -0.98
CA VAL A 206 -5.12 -22.97 -0.40
C VAL A 206 -4.55 -23.99 -1.37
N ARG A 207 -5.41 -24.80 -1.98
CA ARG A 207 -5.04 -25.80 -3.01
C ARG A 207 -4.45 -25.14 -4.25
N MET A 208 -4.99 -24.02 -4.70
CA MET A 208 -4.46 -23.25 -5.83
C MET A 208 -3.04 -22.78 -5.54
N VAL A 209 -2.80 -22.18 -4.36
CA VAL A 209 -1.48 -21.72 -3.94
C VAL A 209 -0.50 -22.89 -3.78
N ALA A 210 -0.92 -24.00 -3.20
CA ALA A 210 -0.09 -25.21 -3.09
C ALA A 210 0.39 -25.69 -4.46
N LYS A 211 -0.50 -25.67 -5.46
CA LYS A 211 -0.20 -26.10 -6.84
C LYS A 211 0.67 -25.12 -7.61
N SER A 212 0.43 -23.82 -7.47
CA SER A 212 1.15 -22.78 -8.23
C SER A 212 2.47 -22.36 -7.56
N GLY A 213 2.58 -22.51 -6.24
CA GLY A 213 3.70 -21.96 -5.46
C GLY A 213 3.68 -20.43 -5.34
N SER A 214 2.55 -19.78 -5.64
CA SER A 214 2.37 -18.33 -5.61
C SER A 214 0.93 -17.94 -5.27
N LEU A 215 0.71 -16.70 -4.84
CA LEU A 215 -0.63 -16.14 -4.77
C LEU A 215 -1.24 -16.01 -6.17
N PRO A 216 -2.58 -16.11 -6.31
CA PRO A 216 -3.26 -15.90 -7.59
C PRO A 216 -3.40 -14.41 -7.99
N VAL A 217 -2.88 -13.50 -7.17
CA VAL A 217 -2.85 -12.06 -7.38
C VAL A 217 -1.46 -11.52 -7.03
N PRO A 218 -1.02 -10.37 -7.58
CA PRO A 218 0.24 -9.76 -7.21
C PRO A 218 0.37 -9.48 -5.71
N ASN A 219 1.58 -9.68 -5.16
CA ASN A 219 1.91 -9.39 -3.78
C ASN A 219 3.01 -8.32 -3.69
N PHE A 220 2.64 -7.12 -3.29
CA PHE A 220 3.52 -5.96 -3.19
C PHE A 220 3.98 -5.75 -1.75
N SER A 221 5.01 -4.93 -1.59
CA SER A 221 5.44 -4.52 -0.26
C SER A 221 4.99 -3.12 0.08
N ALA A 222 4.53 -2.92 1.30
CA ALA A 222 4.18 -1.62 1.88
C ALA A 222 4.57 -1.57 3.35
N GLY A 223 4.74 -0.36 3.86
CA GLY A 223 4.97 -0.08 5.28
C GLY A 223 6.43 0.04 5.67
N GLY A 224 6.89 1.27 5.89
CA GLY A 224 8.21 1.55 6.44
C GLY A 224 9.35 1.73 5.43
N ILE A 225 9.11 1.60 4.13
CA ILE A 225 10.14 1.83 3.10
C ILE A 225 10.51 3.32 3.07
N ALA A 226 11.79 3.63 3.29
CA ALA A 226 12.30 5.00 3.35
C ALA A 226 13.58 5.23 2.52
N THR A 227 14.28 4.17 2.14
CA THR A 227 15.56 4.25 1.43
C THR A 227 15.59 3.36 0.18
N PRO A 228 16.49 3.63 -0.79
CA PRO A 228 16.74 2.72 -1.92
C PRO A 228 17.11 1.30 -1.46
N ALA A 229 17.88 1.15 -0.39
CA ALA A 229 18.25 -0.15 0.14
C ALA A 229 17.04 -0.93 0.70
N ASP A 230 16.08 -0.25 1.36
CA ASP A 230 14.84 -0.87 1.82
C ASP A 230 14.00 -1.38 0.63
N ALA A 231 13.91 -0.57 -0.43
CA ALA A 231 13.21 -0.96 -1.65
C ALA A 231 13.81 -2.22 -2.28
N ALA A 232 15.15 -2.24 -2.46
CA ALA A 232 15.86 -3.39 -2.98
C ALA A 232 15.71 -4.64 -2.08
N LEU A 233 15.77 -4.47 -0.75
CA LEU A 233 15.54 -5.56 0.21
C LEU A 233 14.17 -6.20 0.01
N MET A 234 13.12 -5.39 -0.06
CA MET A 234 11.76 -5.93 -0.19
C MET A 234 11.55 -6.67 -1.51
N MET A 235 12.10 -6.15 -2.61
CA MET A 235 12.07 -6.84 -3.91
C MET A 235 12.84 -8.17 -3.87
N GLN A 236 14.02 -8.22 -3.24
CA GLN A 236 14.79 -9.46 -3.06
C GLN A 236 14.09 -10.48 -2.17
N LEU A 237 13.22 -10.04 -1.26
CA LEU A 237 12.40 -10.91 -0.41
C LEU A 237 11.19 -11.50 -1.15
N GLY A 238 10.93 -11.07 -2.38
CA GLY A 238 9.87 -11.59 -3.23
C GLY A 238 8.66 -10.67 -3.38
N ALA A 239 8.78 -9.40 -3.00
CA ALA A 239 7.79 -8.41 -3.41
C ALA A 239 7.81 -8.23 -4.94
N GLU A 240 6.65 -8.07 -5.54
CA GLU A 240 6.54 -7.88 -6.99
C GLU A 240 6.48 -6.40 -7.38
N SER A 241 6.33 -5.52 -6.41
CA SER A 241 6.40 -4.05 -6.49
C SER A 241 6.39 -3.47 -5.08
N ILE A 242 6.52 -2.14 -4.95
CA ILE A 242 6.50 -1.49 -3.65
C ILE A 242 5.56 -0.29 -3.59
N PHE A 243 5.00 -0.04 -2.42
CA PHE A 243 4.33 1.21 -2.03
C PHE A 243 5.27 2.02 -1.16
N VAL A 244 5.44 3.29 -1.46
CA VAL A 244 6.24 4.22 -0.66
C VAL A 244 5.42 5.47 -0.34
N GLY A 245 5.30 5.76 0.94
CA GLY A 245 4.53 6.91 1.41
C GLY A 245 5.43 8.01 1.95
N SER A 246 5.45 8.14 3.27
CA SER A 246 6.15 9.20 4.00
C SER A 246 7.65 9.31 3.65
N GLY A 247 8.29 8.20 3.26
CA GLY A 247 9.74 8.17 2.96
C GLY A 247 10.18 9.05 1.79
N ILE A 248 9.28 9.46 0.89
CA ILE A 248 9.64 10.31 -0.26
C ILE A 248 9.57 11.79 0.11
N PHE A 249 8.45 12.23 0.68
CA PHE A 249 8.15 13.64 0.87
C PHE A 249 8.47 14.16 2.27
N MET A 250 8.66 13.28 3.27
CA MET A 250 9.03 13.68 4.63
C MET A 250 10.56 13.82 4.74
N LYS A 251 11.05 15.00 5.15
CA LYS A 251 12.46 15.25 5.39
C LYS A 251 12.89 14.80 6.79
N GLU A 252 14.21 14.59 6.97
CA GLU A 252 14.85 14.24 8.25
C GLU A 252 14.49 15.19 9.40
N ARG A 253 14.11 16.43 9.10
CA ARG A 253 13.77 17.47 10.08
C ARG A 253 12.30 17.54 10.50
N ALA A 254 11.40 16.80 9.84
CA ALA A 254 10.02 16.72 10.30
C ALA A 254 9.93 15.73 11.47
N THR A 255 10.23 16.18 12.67
CA THR A 255 9.99 15.42 13.88
C THR A 255 8.48 15.33 14.13
N PRO A 256 7.98 14.33 14.89
CA PRO A 256 6.59 14.33 15.38
C PRO A 256 6.22 15.64 16.11
N LEU A 257 7.22 16.31 16.72
CA LEU A 257 7.07 17.60 17.36
C LEU A 257 6.86 18.73 16.34
N ASP A 258 7.57 18.70 15.18
CA ASP A 258 7.38 19.66 14.11
C ASP A 258 6.00 19.53 13.48
N VAL A 259 5.51 18.29 13.31
CA VAL A 259 4.15 18.02 12.84
C VAL A 259 3.11 18.46 13.89
N ALA A 260 3.37 18.28 15.18
CA ALA A 260 2.50 18.73 16.26
C ALA A 260 2.51 20.24 16.46
N LEU A 261 3.62 20.91 16.22
CA LEU A 261 3.74 22.39 16.25
C LEU A 261 3.06 23.02 15.05
N TRP A 262 3.08 22.37 13.88
CA TRP A 262 2.39 22.85 12.68
C TRP A 262 0.85 22.83 12.82
N SER A 263 0.31 21.94 13.62
CA SER A 263 -1.15 21.80 13.75
C SER A 263 -1.82 22.90 14.59
N LYS A 264 -1.08 23.60 15.44
CA LYS A 264 -1.70 24.53 16.42
C LYS A 264 -1.44 26.03 16.15
N ASP A 265 -0.23 26.37 15.72
CA ASP A 265 0.16 27.77 15.59
C ASP A 265 0.15 28.27 14.14
N ASP A 266 0.51 27.45 13.16
CA ASP A 266 0.58 27.86 11.75
C ASP A 266 -0.79 27.88 11.07
N ALA A 267 -1.75 27.05 11.51
CA ALA A 267 -3.16 27.13 11.06
C ALA A 267 -3.84 28.42 11.56
N ALA A 268 -3.43 28.93 12.70
CA ALA A 268 -3.94 30.20 13.26
C ALA A 268 -3.39 31.43 12.51
N VAL A 269 -2.25 31.30 11.81
CA VAL A 269 -1.59 32.39 11.08
C VAL A 269 -1.79 32.28 9.57
N GLY A 270 -2.45 31.20 9.08
CA GLY A 270 -2.76 31.01 7.65
C GLY A 270 -1.52 30.69 6.77
N LEU A 271 -0.40 30.31 7.36
CA LEU A 271 0.89 30.17 6.67
C LEU A 271 1.22 28.75 6.21
N CYS A 272 0.59 27.71 6.76
CA CYS A 272 0.82 26.32 6.32
C CYS A 272 -0.39 25.44 6.67
N THR A 273 -0.83 24.61 5.73
CA THR A 273 -1.89 23.61 5.97
C THR A 273 -1.28 22.21 5.93
N ALA A 274 -2.00 21.20 6.44
CA ALA A 274 -1.58 19.81 6.31
C ALA A 274 -1.25 19.41 4.85
N LYS A 275 -1.86 20.10 3.88
CA LYS A 275 -1.62 19.88 2.45
C LYS A 275 -0.25 20.38 1.97
N ASP A 276 0.39 21.27 2.74
CA ASP A 276 1.68 21.86 2.38
C ASP A 276 2.85 21.03 2.93
N VAL A 277 2.57 20.06 3.82
CA VAL A 277 3.59 19.17 4.37
C VAL A 277 4.21 18.32 3.28
N GLY A 278 5.54 18.32 3.20
CA GLY A 278 6.28 17.60 2.15
C GLY A 278 6.12 18.17 0.76
N THR A 279 5.41 19.30 0.59
CA THR A 279 5.37 20.02 -0.68
C THR A 279 6.63 20.89 -0.80
N PRO A 280 7.40 20.74 -1.90
CA PRO A 280 8.59 21.58 -2.10
C PRO A 280 8.24 23.07 -2.16
N ARG A 281 8.98 23.89 -1.44
CA ARG A 281 8.76 25.34 -1.34
C ARG A 281 9.57 26.14 -2.36
N ASN A 282 10.55 25.51 -2.97
CA ASN A 282 11.46 26.10 -3.94
C ASN A 282 11.99 25.03 -4.91
N PRO A 283 12.65 25.44 -6.02
CA PRO A 283 13.20 24.50 -7.01
C PRO A 283 14.19 23.47 -6.44
N ASP A 284 15.00 23.85 -5.46
CA ASP A 284 16.02 22.96 -4.88
C ASP A 284 15.34 21.83 -4.08
N GLU A 285 14.34 22.17 -3.26
CA GLU A 285 13.55 21.19 -2.54
C GLU A 285 12.78 20.24 -3.48
N ARG A 286 12.31 20.77 -4.61
CA ARG A 286 11.68 19.97 -5.64
C ARG A 286 12.67 18.99 -6.27
N ALA A 287 13.86 19.46 -6.63
CA ALA A 287 14.92 18.63 -7.19
C ALA A 287 15.33 17.49 -6.22
N GLU A 288 15.44 17.78 -4.92
CA GLU A 288 15.71 16.77 -3.89
C GLU A 288 14.59 15.72 -3.81
N ALA A 289 13.31 16.13 -3.83
CA ALA A 289 12.18 15.19 -3.78
C ALA A 289 12.16 14.30 -5.03
N VAL A 290 12.37 14.86 -6.22
CA VAL A 290 12.49 14.10 -7.48
C VAL A 290 13.67 13.13 -7.41
N SER A 291 14.84 13.56 -6.93
CA SER A 291 16.03 12.70 -6.79
C SER A 291 15.75 11.51 -5.87
N ARG A 292 15.14 11.75 -4.72
CA ARG A 292 14.79 10.70 -3.75
C ARG A 292 13.78 9.71 -4.33
N ALA A 293 12.74 10.21 -4.99
CA ALA A 293 11.76 9.38 -5.66
C ALA A 293 12.38 8.52 -6.78
N LYS A 294 13.24 9.12 -7.63
CA LYS A 294 13.99 8.41 -8.69
C LYS A 294 14.91 7.34 -8.13
N ALA A 295 15.62 7.61 -7.04
CA ALA A 295 16.52 6.66 -6.42
C ALA A 295 15.77 5.40 -5.95
N ILE A 296 14.56 5.56 -5.40
CA ILE A 296 13.71 4.42 -4.99
C ILE A 296 13.21 3.65 -6.23
N VAL A 297 12.80 4.33 -7.29
CA VAL A 297 12.38 3.68 -8.55
C VAL A 297 13.55 2.86 -9.14
N ILE A 298 14.74 3.44 -9.22
CA ILE A 298 15.94 2.76 -9.73
C ILE A 298 16.25 1.51 -8.89
N ALA A 299 16.26 1.65 -7.56
CA ALA A 299 16.54 0.55 -6.65
C ALA A 299 15.47 -0.57 -6.71
N THR A 300 14.21 -0.22 -6.97
CA THR A 300 13.13 -1.19 -7.18
C THR A 300 13.31 -1.94 -8.49
N THR A 301 13.68 -1.23 -9.56
CA THR A 301 13.86 -1.83 -10.90
C THR A 301 15.13 -2.70 -10.98
N HIS A 302 16.21 -2.25 -10.33
CA HIS A 302 17.53 -2.88 -10.40
C HIS A 302 17.94 -3.52 -9.06
N PHE A 303 17.00 -4.02 -8.29
CA PHE A 303 17.19 -4.51 -6.93
C PHE A 303 18.25 -5.61 -6.75
N ASN A 304 18.60 -6.34 -7.81
CA ASN A 304 19.62 -7.38 -7.78
C ASN A 304 21.03 -6.86 -8.13
N ASP A 305 21.17 -5.59 -8.55
CA ASP A 305 22.45 -4.98 -8.85
C ASP A 305 22.87 -4.02 -7.73
N ALA A 306 23.73 -4.53 -6.84
CA ALA A 306 24.18 -3.75 -5.68
C ALA A 306 24.92 -2.46 -6.06
N LYS A 307 25.60 -2.43 -7.25
CA LYS A 307 26.26 -1.21 -7.72
C LYS A 307 25.24 -0.13 -8.08
N ILE A 308 24.22 -0.47 -8.88
CA ILE A 308 23.18 0.46 -9.27
C ILE A 308 22.41 0.97 -8.05
N VAL A 309 22.12 0.07 -7.10
CA VAL A 309 21.44 0.47 -5.84
C VAL A 309 22.32 1.40 -5.02
N ALA A 310 23.63 1.18 -4.94
CA ALA A 310 24.57 2.06 -4.25
C ALA A 310 24.65 3.44 -4.93
N ASP A 311 24.86 3.46 -6.25
CA ASP A 311 24.91 4.71 -7.04
C ASP A 311 23.60 5.52 -6.87
N ALA A 312 22.43 4.85 -6.83
CA ALA A 312 21.15 5.49 -6.54
C ALA A 312 21.07 6.04 -5.11
N ALA A 313 21.55 5.29 -4.13
CA ALA A 313 21.53 5.71 -2.73
C ALA A 313 22.41 6.94 -2.46
N GLU A 314 23.53 7.07 -3.16
CA GLU A 314 24.42 8.24 -3.07
C GLU A 314 23.75 9.55 -3.52
N THR A 315 22.73 9.47 -4.37
CA THR A 315 21.97 10.67 -4.83
C THR A 315 20.98 11.18 -3.79
N VAL A 316 20.72 10.42 -2.72
CA VAL A 316 19.72 10.76 -1.69
C VAL A 316 20.40 11.49 -0.53
N THR A 317 20.07 12.77 -0.37
CA THR A 317 20.49 13.56 0.78
C THR A 317 19.39 13.57 1.84
N GLY A 318 19.65 12.90 2.99
CA GLY A 318 18.74 12.87 4.14
C GLY A 318 17.50 11.99 3.89
N SER A 319 17.50 10.81 4.47
CA SER A 319 16.30 9.97 4.57
C SER A 319 15.38 10.47 5.68
N MET A 320 14.13 10.06 5.67
CA MET A 320 13.19 10.27 6.75
C MET A 320 13.80 9.75 8.08
N LYS A 321 13.73 10.55 9.17
CA LYS A 321 14.25 10.15 10.50
C LYS A 321 13.56 8.88 11.01
N GLY A 322 12.26 8.76 10.73
CA GLY A 322 11.47 7.60 11.11
C GLY A 322 11.25 7.43 12.62
N LEU A 323 10.58 6.35 12.94
CA LEU A 323 10.27 5.88 14.30
C LEU A 323 10.47 4.37 14.31
N ALA A 324 11.32 3.84 15.20
CA ALA A 324 11.49 2.39 15.33
C ALA A 324 10.13 1.74 15.65
N ALA A 325 9.74 0.74 14.89
CA ALA A 325 8.45 0.07 15.07
C ALA A 325 8.32 -0.55 16.49
N ALA A 326 9.42 -0.99 17.06
CA ALA A 326 9.46 -1.50 18.43
C ALA A 326 9.16 -0.45 19.54
N ALA A 327 9.18 0.85 19.19
CA ALA A 327 8.83 1.92 20.13
C ALA A 327 7.34 2.27 20.12
N ILE A 328 6.54 1.64 19.24
CA ILE A 328 5.09 1.88 19.12
C ILE A 328 4.36 0.93 20.08
N GLU A 329 3.44 1.48 20.86
CA GLU A 329 2.57 0.64 21.70
C GLU A 329 1.65 -0.22 20.84
N GLU A 330 1.34 -1.44 21.27
CA GLU A 330 0.55 -2.42 20.51
C GLU A 330 -0.80 -1.87 20.06
N LYS A 331 -1.47 -1.07 20.88
CA LYS A 331 -2.74 -0.41 20.58
C LYS A 331 -2.66 0.60 19.41
N ASP A 332 -1.44 1.13 19.13
CA ASP A 332 -1.19 2.15 18.11
C ASP A 332 -0.62 1.55 16.81
N LEU A 333 -0.41 0.23 16.78
CA LEU A 333 0.01 -0.49 15.59
C LEU A 333 -1.13 -0.52 14.55
N MET A 334 -0.88 0.05 13.37
CA MET A 334 -1.88 0.05 12.28
C MET A 334 -2.06 -1.34 11.68
N GLN A 335 -1.00 -2.15 11.64
CA GLN A 335 -1.02 -3.50 11.06
C GLN A 335 -2.00 -4.46 11.75
N THR A 336 -2.38 -4.21 12.98
CA THR A 336 -3.30 -5.07 13.74
C THR A 336 -4.75 -4.90 13.32
N ARG A 337 -5.08 -3.81 12.62
CA ARG A 337 -6.45 -3.50 12.19
C ARG A 337 -6.89 -4.43 11.05
N GLY A 338 -8.18 -4.85 11.07
CA GLY A 338 -8.80 -5.65 10.02
C GLY A 338 -8.02 -6.95 9.74
N TRP A 339 -7.93 -7.80 10.73
CA TRP A 339 -7.29 -9.13 10.64
C TRP A 339 -8.15 -10.18 9.95
#